data_c18a1d5ebbc9ae71a34d3d2d2a5ec057
#
_entry.id   c18a1d5ebbc9ae71a34d3d2d2a5ec057
#
_cell.length_a   1.000
_cell.length_b   1.000
_cell.length_c   1.000
_cell.angle_alpha   90.00
_cell.angle_beta   90.00
_cell.angle_gamma   90.00
#
_symmetry.space_group_name_H-M   'P 1'
#
loop_
_entity.id
_entity.type
_entity.pdbx_description
1 polymer ?
#
loop_
_entity_poly.entity_id
_entity_poly.type
_entity_poly.pdbx_seq_one_letter_code
_entity_poly.pdbx_strand_id
1 'polypeptide(L)'
;VLEMSGVPAAIHQAFKLVRVGGRVQMHGIPAEPMDVDFATEIIFKGITVYGVVGRRMYDTWIQMTQFLRAGQFDPTPVITHRFK
;
A
#
# COMPACT_ATOMS: atom_id res chain seq x y z
N VAL A 1 7.58 0.58 -1.65
CA VAL A 1 6.76 -0.66 -1.69
C VAL A 1 5.40 -0.38 -1.09
N LEU A 2 4.37 -0.84 -1.77
CA LEU A 2 2.99 -0.78 -1.30
C LEU A 2 2.55 -2.18 -0.86
N GLU A 3 2.23 -2.33 0.41
CA GLU A 3 1.73 -3.59 0.95
C GLU A 3 0.22 -3.46 1.17
N MET A 4 -0.58 -4.24 0.46
CA MET A 4 -2.04 -4.11 0.45
C MET A 4 -2.79 -5.39 0.83
N SER A 5 -2.07 -6.50 1.02
CA SER A 5 -2.73 -7.78 1.26
C SER A 5 -3.06 -8.05 2.72
N GLY A 6 -2.24 -7.57 3.64
CA GLY A 6 -2.34 -7.91 5.05
C GLY A 6 -1.89 -9.32 5.39
N VAL A 7 -1.33 -10.06 4.45
CA VAL A 7 -0.80 -11.41 4.69
C VAL A 7 0.57 -11.30 5.32
N PRO A 8 0.84 -11.94 6.47
CA PRO A 8 2.14 -11.80 7.15
C PRO A 8 3.33 -12.14 6.26
N ALA A 9 3.25 -13.17 5.44
CA ALA A 9 4.31 -13.53 4.51
C ALA A 9 4.60 -12.40 3.51
N ALA A 10 3.55 -11.74 3.00
CA ALA A 10 3.68 -10.62 2.07
C ALA A 10 4.27 -9.38 2.76
N ILE A 11 3.94 -9.16 4.02
CA ILE A 11 4.49 -8.04 4.81
C ILE A 11 5.99 -8.24 5.00
N HIS A 12 6.43 -9.43 5.41
CA HIS A 12 7.85 -9.75 5.52
C HIS A 12 8.56 -9.63 4.18
N GLN A 13 7.92 -10.05 3.10
CA GLN A 13 8.45 -9.93 1.74
C GLN A 13 8.63 -8.46 1.34
N ALA A 14 7.69 -7.60 1.71
CA ALA A 14 7.80 -6.16 1.45
C ALA A 14 9.05 -5.56 2.12
N PHE A 15 9.31 -5.94 3.38
CA PHE A 15 10.52 -5.49 4.09
C PHE A 15 11.80 -6.02 3.45
N LYS A 16 11.77 -7.20 2.85
CA LYS A 16 12.93 -7.75 2.13
C LYS A 16 13.17 -7.07 0.81
N LEU A 17 12.11 -6.74 0.07
CA LEU A 17 12.19 -6.19 -1.27
C LEU A 17 12.53 -4.71 -1.29
N VAL A 18 12.17 -3.96 -0.26
CA VAL A 18 12.45 -2.54 -0.21
C VAL A 18 13.98 -2.30 -0.18
N ARG A 19 14.42 -1.30 -0.94
CA ARG A 19 15.84 -0.94 -0.93
C ARG A 19 16.24 -0.30 0.40
N VAL A 20 17.54 -0.31 0.69
CA VAL A 20 18.10 0.43 1.83
C VAL A 20 17.71 1.92 1.70
N GLY A 21 17.20 2.49 2.77
CA GLY A 21 16.70 3.86 2.79
C GLY A 21 15.38 4.07 2.08
N GLY A 22 14.72 3.01 1.66
CA GLY A 22 13.43 3.08 0.97
C GLY A 22 12.24 3.28 1.89
N ARG A 23 11.04 3.14 1.32
CA ARG A 23 9.78 3.36 2.02
C ARG A 23 8.84 2.19 1.79
N VAL A 24 8.10 1.82 2.84
CA VAL A 24 7.04 0.82 2.77
C VAL A 24 5.75 1.48 3.25
N GLN A 25 4.72 1.42 2.44
CA GLN A 25 3.37 1.87 2.83
C GLN A 25 2.52 0.64 3.15
N MET A 26 2.00 0.61 4.37
CA MET A 26 1.22 -0.49 4.89
C MET A 26 -0.26 -0.15 4.80
N HIS A 27 -0.98 -0.82 3.92
CA HIS A 27 -2.43 -0.68 3.74
C HIS A 27 -3.19 -1.92 4.19
N GLY A 28 -2.61 -3.10 3.98
CA GLY A 28 -3.24 -4.36 4.34
C GLY A 28 -3.29 -4.55 5.85
N ILE A 29 -4.41 -5.05 6.35
CA ILE A 29 -4.62 -5.28 7.77
C ILE A 29 -4.46 -6.77 8.05
N PRO A 30 -3.45 -7.18 8.83
CA PRO A 30 -3.33 -8.57 9.25
C PRO A 30 -4.53 -8.99 10.09
N ALA A 31 -4.99 -10.23 9.92
CA ALA A 31 -6.10 -10.77 10.70
C ALA A 31 -5.76 -10.89 12.19
N GLU A 32 -4.49 -11.11 12.49
CA GLU A 32 -3.98 -11.25 13.85
C GLU A 32 -2.67 -10.48 13.98
N PRO A 33 -2.26 -10.12 15.22
CA PRO A 33 -0.94 -9.55 15.44
C PRO A 33 0.17 -10.48 14.91
N MET A 34 1.23 -9.89 14.39
CA MET A 34 2.36 -10.63 13.84
C MET A 34 3.67 -10.12 14.41
N ASP A 35 4.67 -10.97 14.40
CA ASP A 35 6.01 -10.61 14.85
C ASP A 35 6.79 -9.95 13.72
N VAL A 36 7.52 -8.88 14.07
CA VAL A 36 8.42 -8.18 13.16
C VAL A 36 9.77 -8.02 13.85
N ASP A 37 10.84 -8.43 13.18
CA ASP A 37 12.19 -8.17 13.65
C ASP A 37 12.61 -6.76 13.24
N PHE A 38 12.42 -5.81 14.13
CA PHE A 38 12.72 -4.41 13.84
C PHE A 38 14.18 -4.19 13.46
N ALA A 39 15.10 -4.93 14.05
CA ALA A 39 16.54 -4.74 13.79
C ALA A 39 16.87 -5.09 12.33
N THR A 40 16.57 -6.31 11.91
CA THR A 40 16.95 -6.78 10.58
C THR A 40 16.04 -6.30 9.48
N GLU A 41 14.74 -6.14 9.75
CA GLU A 41 13.76 -5.79 8.72
C GLU A 41 13.65 -4.28 8.51
N ILE A 42 13.86 -3.49 9.54
CA ILE A 42 13.62 -2.04 9.47
C ILE A 42 14.88 -1.23 9.76
N ILE A 43 15.49 -1.42 10.94
CA ILE A 43 16.54 -0.52 11.44
C ILE A 43 17.81 -0.59 10.59
N PHE A 44 18.32 -1.79 10.33
CA PHE A 44 19.55 -1.97 9.55
C PHE A 44 19.43 -1.52 8.10
N LYS A 45 18.21 -1.49 7.57
CA LYS A 45 17.94 -0.96 6.22
C LYS A 45 17.64 0.54 6.23
N GLY A 46 17.38 1.13 7.39
CA GLY A 46 17.04 2.55 7.49
C GLY A 46 15.79 2.93 6.73
N ILE A 47 14.79 2.07 6.67
CA ILE A 47 13.57 2.30 5.91
C ILE A 47 12.56 3.13 6.71
N THR A 48 11.64 3.75 5.98
CA THR A 48 10.49 4.45 6.56
C THR A 48 9.24 3.61 6.33
N VAL A 49 8.45 3.40 7.39
CA VAL A 49 7.19 2.66 7.32
C VAL A 49 6.04 3.61 7.57
N TYR A 50 5.09 3.65 6.64
CA TYR A 50 3.88 4.45 6.75
C TYR A 50 2.68 3.54 6.96
N GLY A 51 1.87 3.85 7.99
CA GLY A 51 0.56 3.23 8.13
C GLY A 51 -0.48 4.10 7.45
N VAL A 52 -1.32 3.49 6.63
CA VAL A 52 -2.36 4.21 5.90
C VAL A 52 -3.71 3.55 6.15
N VAL A 53 -4.67 4.35 6.60
CA VAL A 53 -6.04 3.90 6.79
C VAL A 53 -7.00 4.92 6.20
N GLY A 54 -7.99 4.45 5.45
CA GLY A 54 -8.96 5.32 4.81
C GLY A 54 -8.34 6.21 3.74
N ARG A 55 -8.87 7.42 3.65
CA ARG A 55 -8.42 8.42 2.68
C ARG A 55 -8.77 9.81 3.17
N ARG A 56 -8.19 10.82 2.54
CA ARG A 56 -8.62 12.21 2.75
C ARG A 56 -9.97 12.41 2.06
N MET A 57 -11.01 12.65 2.85
CA MET A 57 -12.34 12.90 2.31
C MET A 57 -12.31 14.14 1.41
N TYR A 58 -13.02 14.07 0.30
CA TYR A 58 -13.14 15.11 -0.72
C TYR A 58 -11.86 15.36 -1.52
N ASP A 59 -10.71 15.56 -0.89
CA ASP A 59 -9.44 15.81 -1.61
C ASP A 59 -9.11 14.68 -2.56
N THR A 60 -9.16 13.44 -2.06
CA THR A 60 -8.87 12.25 -2.86
C THR A 60 -9.90 12.09 -3.99
N TRP A 61 -11.17 12.38 -3.71
CA TRP A 61 -12.22 12.30 -4.72
C TRP A 61 -12.04 13.35 -5.83
N ILE A 62 -11.65 14.56 -5.44
CA ILE A 62 -11.36 15.63 -6.41
C ILE A 62 -10.18 15.23 -7.29
N GLN A 63 -9.11 14.74 -6.71
CA GLN A 63 -7.94 14.28 -7.45
C GLN A 63 -8.30 13.14 -8.42
N MET A 64 -9.06 12.16 -7.96
CA MET A 64 -9.50 11.04 -8.80
C MET A 64 -10.33 11.55 -9.98
N THR A 65 -11.26 12.47 -9.73
CA THR A 65 -12.09 13.06 -10.79
C THR A 65 -11.23 13.78 -11.82
N GLN A 66 -10.23 14.53 -11.38
CA GLN A 66 -9.31 15.23 -12.28
C GLN A 66 -8.51 14.26 -13.14
N PHE A 67 -8.01 13.18 -12.57
CA PHE A 67 -7.27 12.15 -13.32
C PHE A 67 -8.16 11.48 -14.37
N LEU A 68 -9.41 11.18 -14.02
CA LEU A 68 -10.36 10.57 -14.95
C LEU A 68 -10.70 11.52 -16.11
N ARG A 69 -10.95 12.79 -15.82
CA ARG A 69 -11.27 13.80 -16.83
C ARG A 69 -10.11 14.09 -17.76
N ALA A 70 -8.89 14.08 -17.24
CA ALA A 70 -7.69 14.33 -18.03
C ALA A 70 -7.27 13.10 -18.86
N GLY A 71 -7.93 11.96 -18.69
CA GLY A 71 -7.56 10.72 -19.39
C GLY A 71 -6.27 10.10 -18.89
N GLN A 72 -5.74 10.53 -17.75
CA GLN A 72 -4.49 10.02 -17.15
C GLN A 72 -4.71 8.72 -16.39
N PHE A 73 -5.95 8.39 -16.09
CA PHE A 73 -6.30 7.21 -15.32
C PHE A 73 -7.55 6.56 -15.92
N ASP A 74 -7.43 5.28 -16.25
CA ASP A 74 -8.55 4.48 -16.75
C ASP A 74 -8.69 3.21 -15.90
N PRO A 75 -9.74 3.10 -15.06
CA PRO A 75 -9.95 1.92 -14.22
C PRO A 75 -10.56 0.74 -14.97
N THR A 76 -10.98 0.92 -16.22
CA THR A 76 -11.68 -0.12 -17.00
C THR A 76 -10.95 -1.45 -17.02
N PRO A 77 -9.61 -1.53 -17.17
CA PRO A 77 -8.91 -2.82 -17.19
C PRO A 77 -9.04 -3.64 -15.90
N VAL A 78 -9.38 -2.99 -14.78
CA VAL A 78 -9.55 -3.67 -13.48
C VAL A 78 -10.93 -4.29 -13.32
N ILE A 79 -11.90 -3.83 -14.13
CA ILE A 79 -13.28 -4.30 -14.05
C ILE A 79 -13.36 -5.69 -14.70
N THR A 80 -13.67 -6.72 -13.90
CA THR A 80 -13.79 -8.10 -14.35
C THR A 80 -15.25 -8.59 -14.42
N HIS A 81 -16.12 -8.00 -13.61
CA HIS A 81 -17.53 -8.41 -13.50
C HIS A 81 -18.43 -7.17 -13.48
N ARG A 82 -19.58 -7.27 -14.12
CA ARG A 82 -20.61 -6.23 -14.10
C ARG A 82 -21.92 -6.84 -13.62
N PHE A 83 -22.58 -6.14 -12.70
CA PHE A 83 -23.87 -6.56 -12.13
C PHE A 83 -24.93 -5.48 -12.42
N LYS A 84 -26.14 -5.93 -12.63
CA LYS A 84 -27.28 -5.01 -12.78
C LYS A 84 -27.91 -4.70 -11.44
#